data_261a74d903d4ee204ae25815449932c7
#
_entry.id   261a74d903d4ee204ae25815449932c7
#
_cell.length_a   1.000
_cell.length_b   1.000
_cell.length_c   1.000
_cell.angle_alpha   90.00
_cell.angle_beta   90.00
_cell.angle_gamma   90.00
#
_symmetry.space_group_name_H-M   'P 1'
#
loop_
_entity.id
_entity.type
_entity.pdbx_description
1 polymer ?
#
loop_
_entity_poly.entity_id
_entity_poly.type
_entity_poly.pdbx_seq_one_letter_code
_entity_poly.pdbx_strand_id
1 'polypeptide(L)'
;VDRETVWQADAEALADRLVSLLTVVRSAEAEIGALLVEIESRGVLELFGYRSAARLLEHLADLPRAAADKVVKRAQALHPAHSLDATPAVAPATGIAALAGRLSTPMIDTIIDAVTRIPASHRESAEADLLAFAAEGGHKQVAALGARILAHLDPDGTAPEDAEPVIPVRELSLRRKRTGTWELTGRFDDETGTRASALLDALAERRTADDGGDFRSPQERYGDAFSDAVDLALNSPELPTQAGERVHVMVAVSLTDLRSGLGTATLGDTGLISAAEARIHACDCT
;
A
#
# COMPACT_ATOMS: atom_id res chain seq x y z
N VAL A 1 -10.03 -3.91 32.62
CA VAL A 1 -9.03 -4.98 32.74
C VAL A 1 -7.96 -4.47 33.65
N ASP A 2 -7.82 -5.12 34.78
CA ASP A 2 -6.73 -4.81 35.69
C ASP A 2 -5.43 -5.16 34.98
N ARG A 3 -4.53 -4.19 34.84
CA ARG A 3 -3.23 -4.39 34.16
C ARG A 3 -2.43 -5.55 34.79
N GLU A 4 -2.73 -5.84 36.05
CA GLU A 4 -2.07 -6.90 36.81
C GLU A 4 -2.48 -8.32 36.41
N THR A 5 -3.58 -8.52 35.65
CA THR A 5 -4.07 -9.85 35.26
C THR A 5 -3.89 -10.18 33.78
N VAL A 6 -3.54 -9.20 32.96
CA VAL A 6 -3.39 -9.41 31.48
C VAL A 6 -2.31 -10.45 31.17
N TRP A 7 -1.21 -10.47 31.89
CA TRP A 7 -0.11 -11.41 31.67
C TRP A 7 -0.43 -12.86 32.08
N GLN A 8 -1.51 -13.07 32.82
CA GLN A 8 -1.97 -14.41 33.28
C GLN A 8 -3.03 -14.99 32.33
N ALA A 9 -3.58 -14.18 31.44
CA ALA A 9 -4.60 -14.63 30.50
C ALA A 9 -4.00 -15.52 29.41
N ASP A 10 -4.72 -16.53 28.98
CA ASP A 10 -4.34 -17.35 27.85
C ASP A 10 -4.47 -16.58 26.51
N ALA A 11 -3.91 -17.15 25.45
CA ALA A 11 -3.86 -16.48 24.15
C ALA A 11 -5.26 -16.24 23.56
N GLU A 12 -6.21 -17.14 23.80
CA GLU A 12 -7.59 -17.05 23.31
C GLU A 12 -8.33 -15.92 24.02
N ALA A 13 -8.26 -15.86 25.35
CA ALA A 13 -8.86 -14.77 26.13
C ALA A 13 -8.29 -13.40 25.79
N LEU A 14 -6.98 -13.30 25.47
CA LEU A 14 -6.36 -12.07 24.99
C LEU A 14 -6.89 -11.66 23.62
N ALA A 15 -7.01 -12.61 22.69
CA ALA A 15 -7.55 -12.36 21.35
C ALA A 15 -9.02 -11.91 21.42
N ASP A 16 -9.85 -12.61 22.16
CA ASP A 16 -11.27 -12.27 22.36
C ASP A 16 -11.44 -10.88 22.96
N ARG A 17 -10.61 -10.57 23.96
CA ARG A 17 -10.64 -9.25 24.58
C ARG A 17 -10.23 -8.15 23.60
N LEU A 18 -9.22 -8.38 22.78
CA LEU A 18 -8.80 -7.45 21.75
C LEU A 18 -9.92 -7.21 20.73
N VAL A 19 -10.55 -8.27 20.23
CA VAL A 19 -11.68 -8.17 19.29
C VAL A 19 -12.84 -7.39 19.90
N SER A 20 -13.20 -7.68 21.15
CA SER A 20 -14.25 -6.96 21.89
C SER A 20 -13.94 -5.46 21.99
N LEU A 21 -12.71 -5.10 22.37
CA LEU A 21 -12.31 -3.69 22.49
C LEU A 21 -12.31 -2.98 21.12
N LEU A 22 -11.83 -3.63 20.07
CA LEU A 22 -11.85 -3.06 18.72
C LEU A 22 -13.29 -2.83 18.25
N THR A 23 -14.21 -3.73 18.55
CA THR A 23 -15.64 -3.57 18.24
C THR A 23 -16.22 -2.35 18.94
N VAL A 24 -15.94 -2.19 20.24
CA VAL A 24 -16.41 -1.02 21.02
C VAL A 24 -15.84 0.29 20.44
N VAL A 25 -14.54 0.33 20.14
CA VAL A 25 -13.91 1.53 19.56
C VAL A 25 -14.56 1.89 18.22
N ARG A 26 -14.73 0.93 17.31
CA ARG A 26 -15.35 1.13 16.00
C ARG A 26 -16.79 1.64 16.11
N SER A 27 -17.57 1.04 17.01
CA SER A 27 -18.96 1.47 17.27
C SER A 27 -18.99 2.90 17.81
N ALA A 28 -18.13 3.24 18.77
CA ALA A 28 -18.05 4.59 19.31
C ALA A 28 -17.61 5.64 18.27
N GLU A 29 -16.65 5.32 17.40
CA GLU A 29 -16.25 6.19 16.29
C GLU A 29 -17.42 6.45 15.32
N ALA A 30 -18.20 5.42 14.99
CA ALA A 30 -19.38 5.56 14.14
C ALA A 30 -20.48 6.39 14.81
N GLU A 31 -20.71 6.21 16.12
CA GLU A 31 -21.66 6.97 16.90
C GLU A 31 -21.28 8.47 16.97
N ILE A 32 -19.99 8.78 17.17
CA ILE A 32 -19.49 10.16 17.09
C ILE A 32 -19.81 10.76 15.73
N GLY A 33 -19.61 10.01 14.64
CA GLY A 33 -19.96 10.46 13.30
C GLY A 33 -21.45 10.76 13.16
N ALA A 34 -22.32 9.88 13.60
CA ALA A 34 -23.77 10.07 13.57
C ALA A 34 -24.20 11.31 14.37
N LEU A 35 -23.62 11.51 15.55
CA LEU A 35 -23.90 12.70 16.37
C LEU A 35 -23.45 14.00 15.68
N LEU A 36 -22.30 14.01 15.00
CA LEU A 36 -21.81 15.18 14.27
C LEU A 36 -22.77 15.58 13.14
N VAL A 37 -23.27 14.59 12.38
CA VAL A 37 -24.28 14.84 11.32
C VAL A 37 -25.56 15.39 11.91
N GLU A 38 -26.02 14.86 13.04
CA GLU A 38 -27.25 15.34 13.70
C GLU A 38 -27.08 16.76 14.28
N ILE A 39 -25.94 17.07 14.91
CA ILE A 39 -25.61 18.40 15.40
C ILE A 39 -25.60 19.43 14.24
N GLU A 40 -25.01 19.05 13.12
CA GLU A 40 -24.94 19.90 11.93
C GLU A 40 -26.33 20.11 11.31
N SER A 41 -27.13 19.03 11.18
CA SER A 41 -28.46 19.06 10.59
C SER A 41 -29.47 19.91 11.41
N ARG A 42 -29.33 19.92 12.73
CA ARG A 42 -30.15 20.76 13.63
C ARG A 42 -29.70 22.22 13.67
N GLY A 43 -28.58 22.58 13.08
CA GLY A 43 -28.03 23.94 13.11
C GLY A 43 -27.62 24.42 14.49
N VAL A 44 -27.35 23.52 15.44
CA VAL A 44 -27.03 23.87 16.83
C VAL A 44 -25.52 24.13 17.06
N LEU A 45 -24.69 24.11 16.03
CA LEU A 45 -23.25 24.38 16.12
C LEU A 45 -22.93 25.75 16.73
N GLU A 46 -23.77 26.78 16.41
CA GLU A 46 -23.59 28.13 16.92
C GLU A 46 -23.81 28.21 18.44
N LEU A 47 -24.65 27.33 19.01
CA LEU A 47 -24.86 27.25 20.47
C LEU A 47 -23.59 26.76 21.18
N PHE A 48 -22.75 26.01 20.48
CA PHE A 48 -21.44 25.56 20.98
C PHE A 48 -20.32 26.55 20.63
N GLY A 49 -20.58 27.60 19.91
CA GLY A 49 -19.60 28.59 19.49
C GLY A 49 -18.76 28.17 18.26
N TYR A 50 -19.22 27.20 17.49
CA TYR A 50 -18.52 26.71 16.32
C TYR A 50 -19.29 26.94 15.02
N ARG A 51 -18.52 27.09 13.91
CA ARG A 51 -19.09 27.33 12.56
C ARG A 51 -19.19 26.03 11.72
N SER A 52 -18.63 24.94 12.17
CA SER A 52 -18.70 23.64 11.48
C SER A 52 -18.42 22.48 12.43
N ALA A 53 -19.00 21.31 12.13
CA ALA A 53 -18.78 20.09 12.89
C ALA A 53 -17.28 19.69 12.95
N ALA A 54 -16.54 19.96 11.89
CA ALA A 54 -15.10 19.69 11.88
C ALA A 54 -14.31 20.58 12.86
N ARG A 55 -14.72 21.86 13.05
CA ARG A 55 -14.11 22.74 14.07
C ARG A 55 -14.46 22.31 15.50
N LEU A 56 -15.68 21.87 15.70
CA LEU A 56 -16.10 21.29 16.99
C LEU A 56 -15.24 20.06 17.32
N LEU A 57 -15.11 19.15 16.37
CA LEU A 57 -14.33 17.91 16.57
C LEU A 57 -12.83 18.18 16.74
N GLU A 58 -12.26 19.10 15.96
CA GLU A 58 -10.87 19.56 16.09
C GLU A 58 -10.56 19.97 17.53
N HIS A 59 -11.46 20.74 18.15
CA HIS A 59 -11.27 21.21 19.52
C HIS A 59 -11.53 20.13 20.56
N LEU A 60 -12.62 19.35 20.43
CA LEU A 60 -13.00 18.36 21.46
C LEU A 60 -12.09 17.13 21.48
N ALA A 61 -11.56 16.73 20.32
CA ALA A 61 -10.75 15.52 20.17
C ALA A 61 -9.26 15.82 19.93
N ASP A 62 -8.84 17.10 19.96
CA ASP A 62 -7.46 17.53 19.69
C ASP A 62 -6.92 16.94 18.36
N LEU A 63 -7.74 16.98 17.32
CA LEU A 63 -7.40 16.44 16.01
C LEU A 63 -6.86 17.52 15.08
N PRO A 64 -5.88 17.21 14.21
CA PRO A 64 -5.54 18.08 13.09
C PRO A 64 -6.75 18.34 12.21
N ARG A 65 -6.89 19.56 11.69
CA ARG A 65 -8.02 19.97 10.85
C ARG A 65 -8.36 18.99 9.74
N ALA A 66 -7.34 18.52 9.01
CA ALA A 66 -7.53 17.57 7.91
C ALA A 66 -8.09 16.21 8.37
N ALA A 67 -7.78 15.79 9.60
CA ALA A 67 -8.32 14.56 10.20
C ALA A 67 -9.79 14.77 10.61
N ALA A 68 -10.11 15.90 11.23
CA ALA A 68 -11.49 16.26 11.59
C ALA A 68 -12.39 16.36 10.34
N ASP A 69 -11.91 17.01 9.26
CA ASP A 69 -12.63 17.09 7.98
C ASP A 69 -12.90 15.70 7.38
N LYS A 70 -11.95 14.76 7.47
CA LYS A 70 -12.16 13.37 7.01
C LYS A 70 -13.23 12.65 7.82
N VAL A 71 -13.23 12.79 9.13
CA VAL A 71 -14.26 12.19 9.99
C VAL A 71 -15.65 12.71 9.63
N VAL A 72 -15.79 14.02 9.46
CA VAL A 72 -17.09 14.65 9.11
C VAL A 72 -17.57 14.20 7.73
N LYS A 73 -16.69 14.19 6.72
CA LYS A 73 -17.03 13.70 5.36
C LYS A 73 -17.47 12.24 5.37
N ARG A 74 -16.76 11.39 6.11
CA ARG A 74 -17.15 9.99 6.30
C ARG A 74 -18.51 9.88 6.95
N ALA A 75 -18.75 10.63 8.01
CA ALA A 75 -20.02 10.64 8.72
C ALA A 75 -21.20 11.06 7.81
N GLN A 76 -21.05 12.11 7.01
CA GLN A 76 -22.03 12.57 6.04
C GLN A 76 -22.32 11.53 4.94
N ALA A 77 -21.32 10.75 4.54
CA ALA A 77 -21.51 9.67 3.57
C ALA A 77 -22.28 8.45 4.14
N LEU A 78 -22.20 8.22 5.46
CA LEU A 78 -22.79 7.06 6.14
C LEU A 78 -24.18 7.35 6.73
N HIS A 79 -24.39 8.55 7.26
CA HIS A 79 -25.57 8.84 8.07
C HIS A 79 -26.46 9.88 7.35
N PRO A 80 -27.77 9.59 7.19
CA PRO A 80 -28.70 10.57 6.64
C PRO A 80 -28.91 11.71 7.63
N ALA A 81 -28.88 12.94 7.14
CA ALA A 81 -29.29 14.09 7.93
C ALA A 81 -30.81 14.21 7.96
N HIS A 82 -31.37 14.57 9.12
CA HIS A 82 -32.83 14.69 9.30
C HIS A 82 -33.28 16.16 9.01
N SER A 83 -32.96 16.67 7.84
CA SER A 83 -33.45 17.99 7.38
C SER A 83 -34.11 17.86 6.00
N LEU A 84 -35.01 18.81 5.70
CA LEU A 84 -35.78 18.79 4.45
C LEU A 84 -34.93 18.94 3.19
N ASP A 85 -33.76 19.56 3.31
CA ASP A 85 -32.81 19.82 2.22
C ASP A 85 -31.58 18.91 2.30
N ALA A 86 -31.64 17.82 3.09
CA ALA A 86 -30.50 16.96 3.30
C ALA A 86 -30.15 16.14 2.06
N THR A 87 -28.88 16.14 1.71
CA THR A 87 -28.34 15.19 0.71
C THR A 87 -28.42 13.78 1.28
N PRO A 88 -28.97 12.80 0.52
CA PRO A 88 -29.01 11.41 0.95
C PRO A 88 -27.60 10.89 1.26
N ALA A 89 -27.49 10.06 2.29
CA ALA A 89 -26.23 9.35 2.57
C ALA A 89 -25.84 8.45 1.40
N VAL A 90 -24.55 8.42 1.08
CA VAL A 90 -24.02 7.64 -0.05
C VAL A 90 -24.02 6.13 0.25
N ALA A 91 -23.72 5.76 1.50
CA ALA A 91 -23.55 4.39 1.96
C ALA A 91 -24.24 4.15 3.32
N PRO A 92 -25.59 4.22 3.38
CA PRO A 92 -26.33 4.14 4.64
C PRO A 92 -26.29 2.75 5.28
N ALA A 93 -26.27 1.67 4.52
CA ALA A 93 -26.14 0.31 5.05
C ALA A 93 -24.76 0.07 5.69
N THR A 94 -23.71 0.67 5.11
CA THR A 94 -22.37 0.70 5.70
C THR A 94 -22.38 1.46 7.03
N GLY A 95 -23.14 2.53 7.14
CA GLY A 95 -23.35 3.28 8.39
C GLY A 95 -23.93 2.41 9.50
N ILE A 96 -24.96 1.61 9.18
CA ILE A 96 -25.56 0.63 10.13
C ILE A 96 -24.53 -0.41 10.57
N ALA A 97 -23.74 -0.94 9.62
CA ALA A 97 -22.69 -1.91 9.93
C ALA A 97 -21.55 -1.31 10.78
N ALA A 98 -21.21 -0.04 10.55
CA ALA A 98 -20.23 0.71 11.33
C ALA A 98 -20.71 0.94 12.77
N LEU A 99 -21.95 1.35 12.98
CA LEU A 99 -22.55 1.50 14.31
C LEU A 99 -22.55 0.18 15.10
N ALA A 100 -22.68 -0.95 14.43
CA ALA A 100 -22.53 -2.27 15.05
C ALA A 100 -21.06 -2.67 15.31
N GLY A 101 -20.08 -1.82 15.01
CA GLY A 101 -18.65 -2.09 15.22
C GLY A 101 -18.05 -3.15 14.29
N ARG A 102 -18.78 -3.57 13.23
CA ARG A 102 -18.37 -4.66 12.33
C ARG A 102 -17.29 -4.28 11.34
N LEU A 103 -17.14 -3.00 11.05
CA LEU A 103 -16.22 -2.50 10.02
C LEU A 103 -15.11 -1.64 10.63
N SER A 104 -13.91 -1.80 10.11
CA SER A 104 -12.80 -0.88 10.43
C SER A 104 -12.89 0.40 9.61
N THR A 105 -12.32 1.49 10.10
CA THR A 105 -12.27 2.78 9.39
C THR A 105 -11.72 2.67 7.95
N PRO A 106 -10.61 1.94 7.68
CA PRO A 106 -10.13 1.74 6.30
C PRO A 106 -11.12 0.98 5.41
N MET A 107 -11.86 0.00 5.97
CA MET A 107 -12.89 -0.73 5.23
C MET A 107 -14.06 0.17 4.86
N ILE A 108 -14.51 1.00 5.80
CA ILE A 108 -15.56 1.99 5.57
C ILE A 108 -15.16 2.96 4.46
N ASP A 109 -13.96 3.54 4.53
CA ASP A 109 -13.44 4.46 3.51
C ASP A 109 -13.38 3.80 2.13
N THR A 110 -12.96 2.52 2.07
CA THR A 110 -12.93 1.74 0.82
C THR A 110 -14.31 1.55 0.21
N ILE A 111 -15.33 1.21 1.04
CA ILE A 111 -16.71 1.03 0.56
C ILE A 111 -17.30 2.36 0.09
N ILE A 112 -17.13 3.45 0.86
CA ILE A 112 -17.59 4.79 0.47
C ILE A 112 -17.00 5.20 -0.88
N ASP A 113 -15.70 4.99 -1.06
CA ASP A 113 -14.97 5.33 -2.28
C ASP A 113 -15.51 4.55 -3.50
N ALA A 114 -15.76 3.25 -3.32
CA ALA A 114 -16.34 2.42 -4.36
C ALA A 114 -17.77 2.84 -4.70
N VAL A 115 -18.65 2.96 -3.71
CA VAL A 115 -20.07 3.31 -3.89
C VAL A 115 -20.25 4.71 -4.48
N THR A 116 -19.39 5.66 -4.12
CA THR A 116 -19.45 7.04 -4.65
C THR A 116 -19.27 7.07 -6.17
N ARG A 117 -18.42 6.20 -6.72
CA ARG A 117 -18.15 6.10 -8.18
C ARG A 117 -19.25 5.39 -8.94
N ILE A 118 -20.07 4.59 -8.25
CA ILE A 118 -21.16 3.81 -8.87
C ILE A 118 -22.37 4.72 -9.14
N PRO A 119 -23.03 4.59 -10.31
CA PRO A 119 -24.26 5.32 -10.62
C PRO A 119 -25.30 5.16 -9.53
N ALA A 120 -26.04 6.25 -9.21
CA ALA A 120 -26.97 6.29 -8.09
C ALA A 120 -28.04 5.17 -8.09
N SER A 121 -28.47 4.74 -9.29
CA SER A 121 -29.44 3.66 -9.47
C SER A 121 -28.94 2.26 -9.01
N HIS A 122 -27.63 2.07 -8.88
CA HIS A 122 -27.01 0.79 -8.54
C HIS A 122 -26.28 0.81 -7.19
N ARG A 123 -26.24 1.96 -6.50
CA ARG A 123 -25.49 2.11 -5.24
C ARG A 123 -25.98 1.17 -4.16
N GLU A 124 -27.28 1.03 -3.97
CA GLU A 124 -27.85 0.19 -2.93
C GLU A 124 -27.46 -1.29 -3.10
N SER A 125 -27.59 -1.82 -4.32
CA SER A 125 -27.19 -3.19 -4.63
C SER A 125 -25.68 -3.39 -4.47
N ALA A 126 -24.87 -2.48 -5.01
CA ALA A 126 -23.43 -2.55 -4.92
C ALA A 126 -22.93 -2.44 -3.47
N GLU A 127 -23.52 -1.58 -2.66
CA GLU A 127 -23.23 -1.46 -1.24
C GLU A 127 -23.49 -2.76 -0.50
N ALA A 128 -24.64 -3.43 -0.79
CA ALA A 128 -24.97 -4.71 -0.19
C ALA A 128 -23.96 -5.80 -0.54
N ASP A 129 -23.55 -5.88 -1.81
CA ASP A 129 -22.54 -6.84 -2.28
C ASP A 129 -21.17 -6.59 -1.64
N LEU A 130 -20.74 -5.34 -1.57
CA LEU A 130 -19.47 -4.94 -0.93
C LEU A 130 -19.48 -5.26 0.57
N LEU A 131 -20.59 -5.02 1.27
CA LEU A 131 -20.75 -5.35 2.69
C LEU A 131 -20.73 -6.86 2.94
N ALA A 132 -21.41 -7.65 2.11
CA ALA A 132 -21.38 -9.09 2.22
C ALA A 132 -19.95 -9.63 2.05
N PHE A 133 -19.23 -9.11 1.07
CA PHE A 133 -17.85 -9.52 0.83
C PHE A 133 -16.87 -9.02 1.90
N ALA A 134 -17.11 -7.85 2.49
CA ALA A 134 -16.28 -7.28 3.56
C ALA A 134 -16.25 -8.12 4.85
N ALA A 135 -17.20 -9.06 5.01
CA ALA A 135 -17.20 -9.99 6.15
C ALA A 135 -16.04 -11.01 6.07
N GLU A 136 -15.59 -11.34 4.87
CA GLU A 136 -14.58 -12.38 4.62
C GLU A 136 -13.31 -11.80 3.97
N GLY A 137 -13.45 -10.70 3.20
CA GLY A 137 -12.39 -10.09 2.42
C GLY A 137 -11.69 -8.91 3.12
N GLY A 138 -10.40 -8.73 2.85
CA GLY A 138 -9.66 -7.55 3.25
C GLY A 138 -10.02 -6.30 2.42
N HIS A 139 -9.70 -5.11 2.93
CA HIS A 139 -10.03 -3.84 2.26
C HIS A 139 -9.53 -3.73 0.80
N LYS A 140 -8.37 -4.31 0.48
CA LYS A 140 -7.83 -4.34 -0.90
C LYS A 140 -8.72 -5.18 -1.84
N GLN A 141 -9.23 -6.30 -1.34
CA GLN A 141 -10.11 -7.20 -2.10
C GLN A 141 -11.49 -6.56 -2.32
N VAL A 142 -12.00 -5.85 -1.31
CA VAL A 142 -13.25 -5.07 -1.42
C VAL A 142 -13.09 -3.93 -2.43
N ALA A 143 -11.94 -3.23 -2.45
CA ALA A 143 -11.63 -2.22 -3.47
C ALA A 143 -11.62 -2.81 -4.89
N ALA A 144 -11.00 -3.98 -5.06
CA ALA A 144 -10.97 -4.70 -6.34
C ALA A 144 -12.37 -5.12 -6.79
N LEU A 145 -13.22 -5.60 -5.86
CA LEU A 145 -14.61 -5.92 -6.16
C LEU A 145 -15.39 -4.67 -6.61
N GLY A 146 -15.25 -3.55 -5.89
CA GLY A 146 -15.87 -2.27 -6.28
C GLY A 146 -15.47 -1.80 -7.67
N ALA A 147 -14.18 -1.91 -8.01
CA ALA A 147 -13.70 -1.62 -9.37
C ALA A 147 -14.31 -2.54 -10.43
N ARG A 148 -14.48 -3.83 -10.13
CA ARG A 148 -15.11 -4.80 -11.04
C ARG A 148 -16.61 -4.53 -11.23
N ILE A 149 -17.34 -4.17 -10.17
CA ILE A 149 -18.73 -3.76 -10.24
C ILE A 149 -18.85 -2.53 -11.15
N LEU A 150 -18.02 -1.51 -10.94
CA LEU A 150 -18.02 -0.31 -11.78
C LEU A 150 -17.75 -0.64 -13.23
N ALA A 151 -16.73 -1.43 -13.53
CA ALA A 151 -16.40 -1.86 -14.89
C ALA A 151 -17.52 -2.68 -15.57
N HIS A 152 -18.32 -3.41 -14.78
CA HIS A 152 -19.47 -4.14 -15.31
C HIS A 152 -20.67 -3.24 -15.61
N LEU A 153 -20.88 -2.22 -14.78
CA LEU A 153 -21.98 -1.26 -14.92
C LEU A 153 -21.71 -0.19 -15.98
N ASP A 154 -20.47 0.14 -16.18
CA ASP A 154 -20.00 1.15 -17.14
C ASP A 154 -18.81 0.58 -17.94
N PRO A 155 -19.07 -0.42 -18.83
CA PRO A 155 -18.02 -1.11 -19.56
C PRO A 155 -17.27 -0.21 -20.55
N ASP A 156 -17.93 0.83 -21.02
CA ASP A 156 -17.34 1.79 -21.96
C ASP A 156 -16.64 2.94 -21.22
N GLY A 157 -16.89 3.06 -19.91
CA GLY A 157 -16.43 4.20 -19.09
C GLY A 157 -16.99 5.53 -19.60
N THR A 158 -16.78 6.60 -18.86
CA THR A 158 -16.96 7.94 -19.44
C THR A 158 -15.88 8.08 -20.51
N ALA A 159 -16.27 8.08 -21.80
CA ALA A 159 -15.33 8.32 -22.89
C ALA A 159 -14.50 9.56 -22.51
N PRO A 160 -13.18 9.46 -22.43
CA PRO A 160 -12.37 10.62 -22.13
C PRO A 160 -12.65 11.63 -23.22
N GLU A 161 -13.39 12.70 -22.88
CA GLU A 161 -13.44 13.87 -23.74
C GLU A 161 -11.97 14.33 -23.89
N ASP A 162 -11.37 14.03 -25.04
CA ASP A 162 -10.01 14.41 -25.40
C ASP A 162 -8.91 14.00 -24.38
N ALA A 163 -8.98 12.80 -23.82
CA ALA A 163 -7.87 12.29 -23.05
C ALA A 163 -6.66 12.15 -24.00
N GLU A 164 -5.72 13.06 -23.87
CA GLU A 164 -4.38 12.85 -24.43
C GLU A 164 -3.90 11.44 -24.05
N PRO A 165 -3.29 10.68 -24.97
CA PRO A 165 -2.82 9.35 -24.65
C PRO A 165 -1.94 9.44 -23.40
N VAL A 166 -2.33 8.74 -22.34
CA VAL A 166 -1.56 8.71 -21.09
C VAL A 166 -0.20 8.13 -21.43
N ILE A 167 0.80 9.01 -21.54
CA ILE A 167 2.19 8.57 -21.75
C ILE A 167 2.56 7.75 -20.51
N PRO A 168 2.93 6.47 -20.67
CA PRO A 168 3.29 5.64 -19.53
C PRO A 168 4.45 6.30 -18.77
N VAL A 169 4.25 6.55 -17.50
CA VAL A 169 5.32 7.09 -16.64
C VAL A 169 6.30 5.96 -16.35
N ARG A 170 7.50 6.03 -16.97
CA ARG A 170 8.60 5.09 -16.74
C ARG A 170 9.84 5.89 -16.43
N GLU A 171 10.09 6.07 -15.14
CA GLU A 171 11.24 6.81 -14.63
C GLU A 171 12.05 5.91 -13.71
N LEU A 172 13.36 5.85 -13.92
CA LEU A 172 14.27 5.10 -13.10
C LEU A 172 15.51 5.94 -12.81
N SER A 173 15.87 6.04 -11.54
CA SER A 173 17.08 6.70 -11.09
C SER A 173 17.97 5.71 -10.33
N LEU A 174 19.21 5.62 -10.75
CA LEU A 174 20.23 4.82 -10.10
C LEU A 174 21.34 5.76 -9.59
N ARG A 175 21.55 5.78 -8.27
CA ARG A 175 22.50 6.66 -7.61
C ARG A 175 23.47 5.88 -6.74
N ARG A 176 24.78 6.17 -6.92
CA ARG A 176 25.81 5.66 -6.00
C ARG A 176 25.92 6.57 -4.78
N LYS A 177 25.77 5.98 -3.59
CA LYS A 177 26.00 6.69 -2.31
C LYS A 177 27.48 6.73 -1.96
N ARG A 178 27.86 7.67 -1.09
CA ARG A 178 29.25 7.79 -0.59
C ARG A 178 29.71 6.56 0.19
N THR A 179 28.76 5.74 0.66
CA THR A 179 29.03 4.46 1.34
C THR A 179 29.40 3.32 0.40
N GLY A 180 29.40 3.55 -0.93
CA GLY A 180 29.65 2.53 -1.93
C GLY A 180 28.40 1.76 -2.37
N THR A 181 27.26 1.91 -1.69
CA THR A 181 25.99 1.27 -2.07
C THR A 181 25.31 2.03 -3.18
N TRP A 182 24.49 1.33 -3.95
CA TRP A 182 23.63 1.91 -4.98
C TRP A 182 22.18 1.97 -4.49
N GLU A 183 21.51 3.04 -4.83
CA GLU A 183 20.09 3.25 -4.54
C GLU A 183 19.34 3.34 -5.87
N LEU A 184 18.33 2.48 -6.01
CA LEU A 184 17.44 2.43 -7.15
C LEU A 184 16.09 3.01 -6.73
N THR A 185 15.58 4.01 -7.47
CA THR A 185 14.27 4.62 -7.23
C THR A 185 13.59 4.87 -8.56
N GLY A 186 12.30 4.49 -8.67
CA GLY A 186 11.60 4.67 -9.93
C GLY A 186 10.08 4.72 -9.77
N ARG A 187 9.42 5.11 -10.86
CA ARG A 187 7.97 5.02 -11.06
C ARG A 187 7.71 4.32 -12.37
N PHE A 188 6.76 3.43 -12.38
CA PHE A 188 6.38 2.66 -13.55
C PHE A 188 4.87 2.68 -13.71
N ASP A 189 4.40 2.52 -14.94
CA ASP A 189 3.01 2.21 -15.24
C ASP A 189 2.63 0.84 -14.62
N ASP A 190 1.34 0.58 -14.52
CA ASP A 190 0.80 -0.62 -13.87
C ASP A 190 1.26 -1.91 -14.56
N GLU A 191 1.35 -1.91 -15.90
CA GLU A 191 1.82 -3.06 -16.67
C GLU A 191 3.28 -3.40 -16.34
N THR A 192 4.17 -2.39 -16.41
CA THR A 192 5.59 -2.58 -16.09
C THR A 192 5.80 -2.95 -14.63
N GLY A 193 5.06 -2.31 -13.71
CA GLY A 193 5.11 -2.63 -12.28
C GLY A 193 4.67 -4.07 -11.99
N THR A 194 3.58 -4.52 -12.61
CA THR A 194 3.08 -5.89 -12.46
C THR A 194 4.08 -6.92 -12.98
N ARG A 195 4.69 -6.68 -14.15
CA ARG A 195 5.72 -7.55 -14.72
C ARG A 195 6.97 -7.60 -13.84
N ALA A 196 7.42 -6.46 -13.33
CA ALA A 196 8.57 -6.39 -12.44
C ALA A 196 8.31 -7.14 -11.11
N SER A 197 7.11 -6.97 -10.53
CA SER A 197 6.71 -7.72 -9.32
C SER A 197 6.71 -9.22 -9.58
N ALA A 198 6.08 -9.68 -10.67
CA ALA A 198 6.02 -11.10 -11.00
C ALA A 198 7.42 -11.72 -11.22
N LEU A 199 8.34 -10.97 -11.87
CA LEU A 199 9.72 -11.40 -12.05
C LEU A 199 10.46 -11.53 -10.71
N LEU A 200 10.37 -10.50 -9.88
CA LEU A 200 11.03 -10.49 -8.57
C LEU A 200 10.44 -11.53 -7.63
N ASP A 201 9.12 -11.75 -7.65
CA ASP A 201 8.47 -12.79 -6.86
C ASP A 201 8.96 -14.20 -7.27
N ALA A 202 9.10 -14.45 -8.58
CA ALA A 202 9.61 -15.72 -9.08
C ALA A 202 11.07 -16.00 -8.69
N LEU A 203 11.91 -14.94 -8.67
CA LEU A 203 13.33 -15.06 -8.29
C LEU A 203 13.55 -15.02 -6.77
N ALA A 204 12.62 -14.43 -6.00
CA ALA A 204 12.73 -14.29 -4.56
C ALA A 204 12.23 -15.51 -3.77
N GLU A 205 12.23 -16.71 -4.36
CA GLU A 205 11.77 -17.93 -3.69
C GLU A 205 12.51 -18.16 -2.37
N ARG A 206 11.76 -18.64 -1.37
CA ARG A 206 12.34 -19.01 -0.08
C ARG A 206 13.17 -20.29 -0.23
N ARG A 207 14.34 -20.32 0.38
CA ARG A 207 15.11 -21.55 0.53
C ARG A 207 14.30 -22.56 1.36
N THR A 208 14.33 -23.82 0.93
CA THR A 208 13.61 -24.89 1.62
C THR A 208 14.26 -25.22 2.97
N ALA A 209 13.52 -25.92 3.83
CA ALA A 209 14.07 -26.38 5.11
C ALA A 209 15.29 -27.30 4.94
N ASP A 210 15.36 -28.03 3.82
CA ASP A 210 16.50 -28.93 3.48
C ASP A 210 17.77 -28.12 3.18
N ASP A 211 17.66 -26.86 2.76
CA ASP A 211 18.79 -25.94 2.53
C ASP A 211 19.18 -25.13 3.80
N GLY A 212 18.71 -25.52 4.98
CA GLY A 212 19.00 -24.86 6.25
C GLY A 212 18.03 -23.73 6.61
N GLY A 213 16.96 -23.54 5.84
CA GLY A 213 15.95 -22.47 6.03
C GLY A 213 16.40 -21.12 5.49
N ASP A 214 15.43 -20.22 5.31
CA ASP A 214 15.67 -18.87 4.81
C ASP A 214 15.46 -17.82 5.91
N PHE A 215 16.56 -17.26 6.40
CA PHE A 215 16.56 -16.23 7.44
C PHE A 215 16.55 -14.81 6.86
N ARG A 216 16.59 -14.66 5.52
CA ARG A 216 16.55 -13.34 4.85
C ARG A 216 15.18 -12.72 5.00
N SER A 217 15.15 -11.40 5.24
CA SER A 217 13.93 -10.60 5.18
C SER A 217 13.34 -10.60 3.74
N PRO A 218 12.06 -10.25 3.56
CA PRO A 218 11.49 -10.09 2.22
C PRO A 218 12.27 -9.07 1.35
N GLN A 219 12.80 -8.01 1.96
CA GLN A 219 13.57 -6.99 1.26
C GLN A 219 14.95 -7.52 0.79
N GLU A 220 15.61 -8.32 1.62
CA GLU A 220 16.89 -8.97 1.24
C GLU A 220 16.66 -9.96 0.09
N ARG A 221 15.60 -10.76 0.14
CA ARG A 221 15.27 -11.66 -0.97
C ARG A 221 14.97 -10.90 -2.27
N TYR A 222 14.27 -9.79 -2.22
CA TYR A 222 14.04 -8.93 -3.39
C TYR A 222 15.32 -8.28 -3.90
N GLY A 223 16.26 -7.94 -3.02
CA GLY A 223 17.58 -7.45 -3.40
C GLY A 223 18.39 -8.52 -4.17
N ASP A 224 18.40 -9.76 -3.67
CA ASP A 224 19.03 -10.90 -4.33
C ASP A 224 18.35 -11.20 -5.68
N ALA A 225 17.01 -11.25 -5.71
CA ALA A 225 16.22 -11.43 -6.92
C ALA A 225 16.49 -10.37 -7.99
N PHE A 226 16.71 -9.12 -7.57
CA PHE A 226 17.11 -8.06 -8.50
C PHE A 226 18.51 -8.29 -9.06
N SER A 227 19.47 -8.76 -8.26
CA SER A 227 20.81 -9.14 -8.73
C SER A 227 20.73 -10.25 -9.77
N ASP A 228 19.95 -11.30 -9.48
CA ASP A 228 19.75 -12.43 -10.40
C ASP A 228 19.07 -11.97 -11.71
N ALA A 229 18.11 -11.06 -11.64
CA ALA A 229 17.47 -10.47 -12.82
C ALA A 229 18.45 -9.68 -13.70
N VAL A 230 19.37 -8.93 -13.08
CA VAL A 230 20.45 -8.22 -13.79
C VAL A 230 21.39 -9.20 -14.47
N ASP A 231 21.78 -10.28 -13.78
CA ASP A 231 22.66 -11.31 -14.36
C ASP A 231 21.99 -12.02 -15.53
N LEU A 232 20.72 -12.39 -15.40
CA LEU A 232 19.94 -12.96 -16.50
C LEU A 232 19.88 -12.02 -17.71
N ALA A 233 19.68 -10.72 -17.48
CA ALA A 233 19.64 -9.73 -18.55
C ALA A 233 21.00 -9.55 -19.23
N LEU A 234 22.09 -9.50 -18.47
CA LEU A 234 23.46 -9.38 -19.00
C LEU A 234 23.88 -10.60 -19.83
N ASN A 235 23.40 -11.78 -19.45
CA ASN A 235 23.67 -13.04 -20.15
C ASN A 235 22.75 -13.27 -21.36
N SER A 236 21.72 -12.44 -21.56
CA SER A 236 20.80 -12.57 -22.68
C SER A 236 21.51 -12.29 -24.01
N PRO A 237 21.33 -13.15 -25.03
CA PRO A 237 21.88 -12.90 -26.38
C PRO A 237 21.18 -11.71 -27.07
N GLU A 238 20.01 -11.31 -26.60
CA GLU A 238 19.21 -10.21 -27.16
C GLU A 238 19.58 -8.84 -26.58
N LEU A 239 20.49 -8.78 -25.58
CA LEU A 239 20.91 -7.52 -25.00
C LEU A 239 21.60 -6.66 -26.08
N PRO A 240 21.18 -5.40 -26.29
CA PRO A 240 21.81 -4.52 -27.26
C PRO A 240 23.29 -4.31 -26.95
N THR A 241 24.12 -4.37 -28.00
CA THR A 241 25.54 -4.07 -27.89
C THR A 241 25.77 -2.55 -27.78
N GLN A 242 26.73 -2.15 -26.96
CA GLN A 242 27.19 -0.78 -26.88
C GLN A 242 28.46 -0.63 -27.75
N ALA A 243 28.41 0.22 -28.78
CA ALA A 243 29.49 0.39 -29.76
C ALA A 243 29.97 -0.90 -30.45
N GLY A 244 29.10 -1.91 -30.61
CA GLY A 244 29.40 -3.19 -31.22
C GLY A 244 29.97 -4.26 -30.28
N GLU A 245 30.16 -3.91 -29.02
CA GLU A 245 30.64 -4.87 -28.01
C GLU A 245 29.52 -5.19 -26.99
N ARG A 246 29.55 -6.39 -26.42
CA ARG A 246 28.67 -6.75 -25.30
C ARG A 246 28.98 -5.89 -24.10
N VAL A 247 27.97 -5.57 -23.32
CA VAL A 247 28.17 -4.88 -22.05
C VAL A 247 28.90 -5.80 -21.06
N HIS A 248 30.07 -5.38 -20.64
CA HIS A 248 30.88 -6.08 -19.66
C HIS A 248 31.16 -5.19 -18.45
N VAL A 249 31.15 -5.77 -17.26
CA VAL A 249 31.65 -5.10 -16.05
C VAL A 249 33.09 -5.52 -15.86
N MET A 250 34.03 -4.57 -16.01
CA MET A 250 35.47 -4.83 -15.90
C MET A 250 35.92 -4.73 -14.44
N VAL A 251 36.65 -5.73 -13.97
CA VAL A 251 37.36 -5.71 -12.68
C VAL A 251 38.86 -5.61 -12.96
N ALA A 252 39.49 -4.50 -12.57
CA ALA A 252 40.92 -4.30 -12.68
C ALA A 252 41.58 -4.44 -11.31
N VAL A 253 42.52 -5.39 -11.19
CA VAL A 253 43.27 -5.67 -9.96
C VAL A 253 44.73 -5.96 -10.28
N SER A 254 45.64 -5.53 -9.41
CA SER A 254 47.06 -5.88 -9.58
C SER A 254 47.27 -7.38 -9.31
N LEU A 255 48.19 -8.01 -10.05
CA LEU A 255 48.50 -9.43 -9.85
C LEU A 255 48.98 -9.70 -8.41
N THR A 256 49.68 -8.76 -7.80
CA THR A 256 50.16 -8.86 -6.42
C THR A 256 49.01 -8.91 -5.44
N ASP A 257 48.04 -7.98 -5.57
CA ASP A 257 46.85 -7.91 -4.72
C ASP A 257 45.94 -9.10 -4.94
N LEU A 258 45.77 -9.53 -6.19
CA LEU A 258 45.00 -10.73 -6.50
C LEU A 258 45.59 -11.99 -5.83
N ARG A 259 46.93 -12.14 -5.82
CA ARG A 259 47.59 -13.28 -5.17
C ARG A 259 47.56 -13.22 -3.66
N SER A 260 47.79 -12.04 -3.09
CA SER A 260 47.81 -11.85 -1.63
C SER A 260 46.38 -11.85 -1.02
N GLY A 261 45.37 -11.45 -1.78
CA GLY A 261 44.03 -11.18 -1.28
C GLY A 261 43.94 -9.89 -0.44
N LEU A 262 45.01 -9.11 -0.44
CA LEU A 262 45.14 -7.84 0.27
C LEU A 262 45.22 -6.71 -0.77
N GLY A 263 44.66 -5.54 -0.44
CA GLY A 263 44.65 -4.39 -1.34
C GLY A 263 43.27 -4.12 -1.94
N THR A 264 43.24 -3.34 -3.02
CA THR A 264 42.02 -2.87 -3.67
C THR A 264 42.01 -3.19 -5.16
N ALA A 265 40.81 -3.39 -5.70
CA ALA A 265 40.55 -3.55 -7.11
C ALA A 265 39.55 -2.47 -7.56
N THR A 266 39.52 -2.17 -8.85
CA THR A 266 38.57 -1.25 -9.44
C THR A 266 37.49 -2.05 -10.16
N LEU A 267 36.20 -1.74 -9.86
CA LEU A 267 35.04 -2.30 -10.50
C LEU A 267 34.42 -1.22 -11.41
N GLY A 268 34.40 -1.48 -12.72
CA GLY A 268 34.00 -0.47 -13.71
C GLY A 268 34.91 0.77 -13.63
N ASP A 269 34.36 1.95 -13.93
CA ASP A 269 35.15 3.19 -14.03
C ASP A 269 35.43 3.85 -12.67
N THR A 270 34.62 3.58 -11.65
CA THR A 270 34.67 4.34 -10.37
C THR A 270 34.49 3.51 -9.11
N GLY A 271 34.18 2.22 -9.23
CA GLY A 271 33.97 1.31 -8.10
C GLY A 271 35.28 0.88 -7.48
N LEU A 272 35.41 0.96 -6.16
CA LEU A 272 36.50 0.32 -5.41
C LEU A 272 35.91 -0.89 -4.68
N ILE A 273 36.55 -2.05 -4.86
CA ILE A 273 36.25 -3.29 -4.13
C ILE A 273 37.52 -3.83 -3.50
N SER A 274 37.41 -4.73 -2.55
CA SER A 274 38.57 -5.40 -1.99
C SER A 274 39.18 -6.40 -2.97
N ALA A 275 40.49 -6.65 -2.87
CA ALA A 275 41.14 -7.69 -3.67
C ALA A 275 40.56 -9.09 -3.38
N ALA A 276 40.01 -9.32 -2.18
CA ALA A 276 39.32 -10.54 -1.83
C ALA A 276 38.01 -10.72 -2.64
N GLU A 277 37.20 -9.67 -2.77
CA GLU A 277 35.99 -9.65 -3.61
C GLU A 277 36.34 -9.83 -5.09
N ALA A 278 37.40 -9.15 -5.57
CA ALA A 278 37.89 -9.34 -6.94
C ALA A 278 38.29 -10.79 -7.25
N ARG A 279 38.78 -11.54 -6.25
CA ARG A 279 39.08 -12.97 -6.41
C ARG A 279 37.83 -13.82 -6.58
N ILE A 280 36.75 -13.50 -5.88
CA ILE A 280 35.45 -14.19 -6.03
C ILE A 280 34.96 -14.01 -7.48
N HIS A 281 34.94 -12.76 -7.96
CA HIS A 281 34.56 -12.48 -9.35
C HIS A 281 35.45 -13.20 -10.38
N ALA A 282 36.76 -13.31 -10.11
CA ALA A 282 37.66 -14.02 -11.01
C ALA A 282 37.44 -15.55 -11.04
N CYS A 283 36.83 -16.15 -10.00
CA CYS A 283 36.45 -17.53 -9.99
C CYS A 283 35.16 -17.81 -10.75
N ASP A 284 34.28 -16.85 -10.86
CA ASP A 284 32.98 -16.96 -11.52
C ASP A 284 33.04 -16.51 -13.01
N CYS A 285 34.17 -15.96 -13.45
CA CYS A 285 34.39 -15.61 -14.86
C CYS A 285 34.76 -16.88 -15.66
N THR A 286 33.77 -17.43 -16.36
CA THR A 286 33.96 -18.45 -17.41
C THR A 286 33.77 -17.89 -18.80
#